data_6021967738f6ccb527bf5f4ff63abd17
#
_entry.id   6021967738f6ccb527bf5f4ff63abd17
#
_cell.length_a   1.000
_cell.length_b   1.000
_cell.length_c   1.000
_cell.angle_alpha   90.00
_cell.angle_beta   90.00
_cell.angle_gamma   90.00
#
_symmetry.space_group_name_H-M   'P 1'
#
loop_
_entity.id
_entity.type
_entity.pdbx_description
1 polymer ?
#
loop_
_entity_poly.entity_id
_entity_poly.type
_entity_poly.pdbx_seq_one_letter_code
_entity_poly.pdbx_strand_id
1 'polypeptide(L)'
;MNLKDIDISKLPAEVRKELLQLQVMVAEKKIKNRAKDDFMSFVKAVWPEFIEGPHHRVIAKKFNDLATGKITRLIVNMPPRHTKSEFASFLLPAWMVGRTPKLKIIQATHTGELAVRFGRKAKTLIDSEDYKKIFDTTLREDSQAAGRWETAQGGEYFAAGVGGAITGRGADLLIIDDPHSEQDAMSASAFDNAYEWYTSGPRQRLQPGAKIVLVMTRWSKKDLTGILLDNQKDVKGDQWDVVEFPAIMDHGDKKKPVWPQYWKLEELESVKATLPVGKWNAQWMQEPTSEEGALIKREWWQKWEKDDLPDCYYIIQSYDTAFLKKETADYSAITTWGVFYPNEDSKPNLILLDSIKDRFE
;
A
#
# COMPACT_ATOMS: atom_id res chain seq x y z
N MET A 1 -51.77 -0.46 1.26
CA MET A 1 -51.57 -0.31 2.72
C MET A 1 -50.09 -0.25 2.99
N ASN A 2 -49.59 0.87 3.42
CA ASN A 2 -48.12 1.05 3.57
C ASN A 2 -47.75 0.52 4.98
N LEU A 3 -46.85 -0.45 5.07
CA LEU A 3 -46.41 -1.06 6.35
C LEU A 3 -45.82 -0.04 7.36
N LYS A 4 -45.57 1.19 6.90
CA LYS A 4 -45.09 2.30 7.74
C LYS A 4 -46.17 2.96 8.60
N ASP A 5 -47.46 2.71 8.30
CA ASP A 5 -48.59 3.37 8.97
C ASP A 5 -49.25 2.47 10.03
N ILE A 6 -48.71 1.30 10.29
CA ILE A 6 -49.23 0.36 11.28
C ILE A 6 -48.66 0.69 12.66
N ASP A 7 -49.51 1.09 13.58
CA ASP A 7 -49.15 1.26 14.99
C ASP A 7 -48.93 -0.07 15.67
N ILE A 8 -47.63 -0.48 15.72
CA ILE A 8 -47.17 -1.77 16.25
C ILE A 8 -47.59 -1.97 17.71
N SER A 9 -47.83 -0.87 18.46
CA SER A 9 -48.22 -0.97 19.88
C SER A 9 -49.63 -1.54 20.07
N LYS A 10 -50.47 -1.44 19.07
CA LYS A 10 -51.87 -1.90 19.08
C LYS A 10 -52.07 -3.33 18.60
N LEU A 11 -51.01 -4.00 18.13
CA LEU A 11 -51.11 -5.37 17.67
C LEU A 11 -51.10 -6.36 18.84
N PRO A 12 -51.75 -7.54 18.70
CA PRO A 12 -51.64 -8.62 19.66
C PRO A 12 -50.21 -9.01 19.95
N ALA A 13 -49.91 -9.46 21.17
CA ALA A 13 -48.54 -9.73 21.61
C ALA A 13 -47.81 -10.74 20.71
N GLU A 14 -48.48 -11.76 20.21
CA GLU A 14 -47.91 -12.78 19.31
C GLU A 14 -47.55 -12.16 17.94
N VAL A 15 -48.47 -11.38 17.35
CA VAL A 15 -48.27 -10.70 16.06
C VAL A 15 -47.11 -9.69 16.16
N ARG A 16 -47.00 -9.02 17.31
CA ARG A 16 -45.87 -8.09 17.59
C ARG A 16 -44.54 -8.82 17.66
N LYS A 17 -44.53 -9.99 18.29
CA LYS A 17 -43.35 -10.85 18.38
C LYS A 17 -42.90 -11.37 17.00
N GLU A 18 -43.84 -11.84 16.18
CA GLU A 18 -43.55 -12.26 14.81
C GLU A 18 -43.05 -11.11 13.94
N LEU A 19 -43.68 -9.92 14.06
CA LEU A 19 -43.23 -8.75 13.30
C LEU A 19 -41.83 -8.31 13.68
N LEU A 20 -41.44 -8.34 14.97
CA LEU A 20 -40.11 -8.07 15.43
C LEU A 20 -39.11 -9.12 14.90
N GLN A 21 -39.45 -10.40 14.91
CA GLN A 21 -38.62 -11.45 14.34
C GLN A 21 -38.40 -11.23 12.84
N LEU A 22 -39.45 -10.94 12.08
CA LEU A 22 -39.35 -10.62 10.66
C LEU A 22 -38.50 -9.37 10.39
N GLN A 23 -38.61 -8.33 11.21
CA GLN A 23 -37.78 -7.13 11.10
C GLN A 23 -36.30 -7.47 11.33
N VAL A 24 -35.99 -8.27 12.34
CA VAL A 24 -34.61 -8.75 12.60
C VAL A 24 -34.11 -9.55 11.42
N MET A 25 -34.86 -10.53 10.92
CA MET A 25 -34.48 -11.35 9.75
C MET A 25 -34.23 -10.50 8.50
N VAL A 26 -35.07 -9.49 8.24
CA VAL A 26 -34.90 -8.56 7.11
C VAL A 26 -33.64 -7.70 7.29
N ALA A 27 -33.37 -7.23 8.52
CA ALA A 27 -32.19 -6.45 8.83
C ALA A 27 -30.90 -7.31 8.65
N GLU A 28 -30.89 -8.53 9.18
CA GLU A 28 -29.79 -9.48 9.01
C GLU A 28 -29.56 -9.81 7.52
N LYS A 29 -30.62 -10.06 6.75
CA LYS A 29 -30.49 -10.31 5.32
C LYS A 29 -29.95 -9.09 4.55
N LYS A 30 -30.31 -7.87 4.94
CA LYS A 30 -29.76 -6.66 4.35
C LYS A 30 -28.27 -6.50 4.67
N ILE A 31 -27.85 -6.77 5.92
CA ILE A 31 -26.44 -6.75 6.34
C ILE A 31 -25.66 -7.82 5.58
N LYS A 32 -26.18 -9.05 5.52
CA LYS A 32 -25.58 -10.16 4.76
C LYS A 32 -25.36 -9.78 3.28
N ASN A 33 -26.40 -9.31 2.60
CA ASN A 33 -26.30 -8.94 1.19
C ASN A 33 -25.28 -7.80 0.97
N ARG A 34 -25.33 -6.78 1.84
CA ARG A 34 -24.39 -5.67 1.74
C ARG A 34 -22.94 -6.12 1.97
N ALA A 35 -22.70 -6.99 2.95
CA ALA A 35 -21.36 -7.52 3.21
C ALA A 35 -20.83 -8.42 2.07
N LYS A 36 -21.72 -9.09 1.32
CA LYS A 36 -21.32 -9.82 0.11
C LYS A 36 -20.79 -8.90 -0.98
N ASP A 37 -21.38 -7.73 -1.15
CA ASP A 37 -21.12 -6.86 -2.30
C ASP A 37 -20.18 -5.69 -2.00
N ASP A 38 -20.03 -5.31 -0.73
CA ASP A 38 -19.22 -4.18 -0.30
C ASP A 38 -18.19 -4.61 0.76
N PHE A 39 -16.91 -4.41 0.42
CA PHE A 39 -15.80 -4.83 1.26
C PHE A 39 -15.80 -4.19 2.65
N MET A 40 -16.11 -2.88 2.76
CA MET A 40 -16.14 -2.23 4.08
C MET A 40 -17.28 -2.77 4.96
N SER A 41 -18.42 -3.09 4.37
CA SER A 41 -19.52 -3.73 5.08
C SER A 41 -19.16 -5.14 5.54
N PHE A 42 -18.37 -5.89 4.75
CA PHE A 42 -17.80 -7.16 5.16
C PHE A 42 -16.84 -6.98 6.34
N VAL A 43 -15.89 -6.04 6.24
CA VAL A 43 -14.95 -5.76 7.34
C VAL A 43 -15.68 -5.51 8.66
N LYS A 44 -16.70 -4.64 8.65
CA LYS A 44 -17.50 -4.33 9.86
C LYS A 44 -18.29 -5.50 10.40
N ALA A 45 -18.71 -6.42 9.54
CA ALA A 45 -19.44 -7.60 9.95
C ALA A 45 -18.55 -8.65 10.62
N VAL A 46 -17.29 -8.79 10.18
CA VAL A 46 -16.35 -9.82 10.73
C VAL A 46 -15.35 -9.22 11.73
N TRP A 47 -15.28 -7.92 11.84
CA TRP A 47 -14.40 -7.20 12.78
C TRP A 47 -15.13 -6.00 13.41
N PRO A 48 -16.03 -6.24 14.39
CA PRO A 48 -16.88 -5.20 14.98
C PRO A 48 -16.11 -4.05 15.63
N GLU A 49 -14.93 -4.33 16.23
CA GLU A 49 -14.09 -3.34 16.93
C GLU A 49 -13.18 -2.55 15.97
N PHE A 50 -13.34 -2.73 14.65
CA PHE A 50 -12.51 -2.06 13.66
C PHE A 50 -12.68 -0.53 13.72
N ILE A 51 -11.58 0.18 13.94
CA ILE A 51 -11.53 1.64 13.93
C ILE A 51 -11.36 2.13 12.50
N GLU A 52 -12.45 2.56 11.88
CA GLU A 52 -12.44 3.04 10.51
C GLU A 52 -11.79 4.42 10.38
N GLY A 53 -10.86 4.55 9.43
CA GLY A 53 -10.27 5.83 9.01
C GLY A 53 -10.65 6.19 7.57
N PRO A 54 -10.44 7.44 7.13
CA PRO A 54 -10.77 7.87 5.76
C PRO A 54 -10.11 7.05 4.66
N HIS A 55 -8.83 6.68 4.85
CA HIS A 55 -8.07 5.87 3.90
C HIS A 55 -8.65 4.46 3.70
N HIS A 56 -9.24 3.87 4.74
CA HIS A 56 -9.87 2.56 4.64
C HIS A 56 -11.05 2.55 3.64
N ARG A 57 -11.82 3.64 3.58
CA ARG A 57 -12.94 3.77 2.62
C ARG A 57 -12.45 3.80 1.18
N VAL A 58 -11.33 4.48 0.95
CA VAL A 58 -10.72 4.55 -0.38
C VAL A 58 -10.23 3.18 -0.80
N ILE A 59 -9.48 2.46 0.07
CA ILE A 59 -9.01 1.10 -0.20
C ILE A 59 -10.18 0.15 -0.44
N ALA A 60 -11.21 0.19 0.41
CA ALA A 60 -12.40 -0.65 0.27
C ALA A 60 -13.10 -0.43 -1.07
N LYS A 61 -13.23 0.82 -1.51
CA LYS A 61 -13.77 1.15 -2.83
C LYS A 61 -12.92 0.53 -3.96
N LYS A 62 -11.59 0.60 -3.87
CA LYS A 62 -10.68 -0.02 -4.85
C LYS A 62 -10.80 -1.54 -4.84
N PHE A 63 -10.98 -2.17 -3.69
CA PHE A 63 -11.25 -3.61 -3.60
C PHE A 63 -12.62 -3.99 -4.18
N ASN A 64 -13.65 -3.16 -4.04
CA ASN A 64 -14.92 -3.35 -4.72
C ASN A 64 -14.76 -3.24 -6.25
N ASP A 65 -14.02 -2.24 -6.74
CA ASP A 65 -13.72 -2.06 -8.15
C ASP A 65 -12.88 -3.24 -8.71
N LEU A 66 -11.95 -3.77 -7.91
CA LEU A 66 -11.17 -4.97 -8.25
C LEU A 66 -12.06 -6.22 -8.33
N ALA A 67 -12.93 -6.43 -7.34
CA ALA A 67 -13.82 -7.58 -7.28
C ALA A 67 -14.78 -7.63 -8.48
N THR A 68 -15.27 -6.47 -8.93
CA THR A 68 -16.15 -6.35 -10.09
C THR A 68 -15.40 -6.35 -11.43
N GLY A 69 -14.06 -6.37 -11.43
CA GLY A 69 -13.23 -6.36 -12.65
C GLY A 69 -13.12 -5.00 -13.33
N LYS A 70 -13.57 -3.92 -12.68
CA LYS A 70 -13.43 -2.56 -13.17
C LYS A 70 -11.96 -2.10 -13.19
N ILE A 71 -11.16 -2.58 -12.25
CA ILE A 71 -9.71 -2.48 -12.24
C ILE A 71 -9.11 -3.88 -12.10
N THR A 72 -7.93 -4.09 -12.63
CA THR A 72 -7.23 -5.39 -12.57
C THR A 72 -5.84 -5.30 -11.96
N ARG A 73 -5.29 -4.10 -11.82
CA ARG A 73 -3.97 -3.82 -11.27
C ARG A 73 -4.11 -2.72 -10.24
N LEU A 74 -3.74 -3.02 -9.00
CA LEU A 74 -3.87 -2.08 -7.89
C LEU A 74 -2.57 -2.04 -7.08
N ILE A 75 -2.03 -0.85 -6.90
CA ILE A 75 -0.96 -0.58 -5.94
C ILE A 75 -1.52 0.26 -4.79
N VAL A 76 -1.25 -0.15 -3.55
CA VAL A 76 -1.57 0.61 -2.34
C VAL A 76 -0.30 0.81 -1.53
N ASN A 77 0.19 2.04 -1.49
CA ASN A 77 1.33 2.41 -0.67
C ASN A 77 0.84 3.14 0.59
N MET A 78 1.28 2.69 1.74
CA MET A 78 0.88 3.33 3.01
C MET A 78 1.86 2.99 4.14
N PRO A 79 1.87 3.79 5.21
CA PRO A 79 2.81 3.64 6.30
C PRO A 79 2.66 2.33 7.07
N PRO A 80 3.68 1.95 7.85
CA PRO A 80 3.55 0.85 8.80
C PRO A 80 2.38 1.09 9.78
N ARG A 81 1.77 0.00 10.28
CA ARG A 81 0.68 0.04 11.27
C ARG A 81 -0.60 0.78 10.86
N HIS A 82 -0.84 0.92 9.54
CA HIS A 82 -2.08 1.50 9.01
C HIS A 82 -2.99 0.44 8.36
N THR A 83 -2.91 -0.83 8.79
CA THR A 83 -3.78 -1.97 8.43
C THR A 83 -3.70 -2.47 6.98
N LYS A 84 -2.68 -2.08 6.19
CA LYS A 84 -2.55 -2.53 4.79
C LYS A 84 -2.61 -4.06 4.64
N SER A 85 -1.79 -4.77 5.43
CA SER A 85 -1.71 -6.24 5.40
C SER A 85 -2.99 -6.92 5.91
N GLU A 86 -3.63 -6.35 6.95
CA GLU A 86 -4.91 -6.89 7.44
C GLU A 86 -6.01 -6.79 6.36
N PHE A 87 -6.03 -5.70 5.61
CA PHE A 87 -6.99 -5.50 4.53
C PHE A 87 -6.68 -6.37 3.31
N ALA A 88 -5.42 -6.35 2.82
CA ALA A 88 -5.05 -7.00 1.57
C ALA A 88 -4.74 -8.50 1.73
N SER A 89 -4.05 -8.90 2.81
CA SER A 89 -3.53 -10.26 2.96
C SER A 89 -4.40 -11.17 3.83
N PHE A 90 -5.32 -10.59 4.60
CA PHE A 90 -6.22 -11.34 5.48
C PHE A 90 -7.68 -11.22 5.04
N LEU A 91 -8.23 -10.01 5.00
CA LEU A 91 -9.66 -9.81 4.76
C LEU A 91 -10.03 -9.94 3.29
N LEU A 92 -9.21 -9.38 2.37
CA LEU A 92 -9.50 -9.44 0.93
C LEU A 92 -9.57 -10.87 0.39
N PRO A 93 -8.61 -11.78 0.64
CA PRO A 93 -8.70 -13.14 0.13
C PRO A 93 -9.94 -13.87 0.66
N ALA A 94 -10.28 -13.72 1.95
CA ALA A 94 -11.48 -14.32 2.52
C ALA A 94 -12.75 -13.78 1.85
N TRP A 95 -12.86 -12.47 1.67
CA TRP A 95 -14.01 -11.86 1.00
C TRP A 95 -14.14 -12.26 -0.48
N MET A 96 -13.02 -12.27 -1.20
CA MET A 96 -13.00 -12.65 -2.62
C MET A 96 -13.39 -14.12 -2.84
N VAL A 97 -12.92 -15.02 -1.98
CA VAL A 97 -13.29 -16.44 -2.02
C VAL A 97 -14.76 -16.63 -1.65
N GLY A 98 -15.29 -15.85 -0.71
CA GLY A 98 -16.72 -15.85 -0.38
C GLY A 98 -17.61 -15.47 -1.56
N ARG A 99 -17.18 -14.47 -2.34
CA ARG A 99 -17.89 -14.04 -3.55
C ARG A 99 -17.75 -15.00 -4.73
N THR A 100 -16.55 -15.57 -4.85
CA THR A 100 -16.19 -16.47 -5.96
C THR A 100 -15.48 -17.71 -5.40
N PRO A 101 -16.23 -18.72 -4.95
CA PRO A 101 -15.65 -19.85 -4.23
C PRO A 101 -14.66 -20.71 -5.02
N LYS A 102 -14.61 -20.56 -6.34
CA LYS A 102 -13.65 -21.23 -7.23
C LYS A 102 -12.37 -20.43 -7.49
N LEU A 103 -12.23 -19.25 -6.87
CA LEU A 103 -11.11 -18.35 -7.09
C LEU A 103 -9.78 -18.98 -6.64
N LYS A 104 -8.74 -18.85 -7.45
CA LYS A 104 -7.39 -19.29 -7.13
C LYS A 104 -6.55 -18.08 -6.75
N ILE A 105 -6.00 -18.10 -5.55
CA ILE A 105 -5.24 -16.99 -4.96
C ILE A 105 -3.81 -17.41 -4.71
N ILE A 106 -2.86 -16.61 -5.18
CA ILE A 106 -1.47 -16.64 -4.73
C ILE A 106 -1.24 -15.41 -3.84
N GLN A 107 -0.80 -15.67 -2.61
CA GLN A 107 -0.44 -14.66 -1.62
C GLN A 107 1.07 -14.69 -1.40
N ALA A 108 1.74 -13.57 -1.62
CA ALA A 108 3.19 -13.46 -1.43
C ALA A 108 3.53 -12.35 -0.42
N THR A 109 4.55 -12.60 0.39
CA THR A 109 5.17 -11.61 1.28
C THR A 109 6.69 -11.78 1.22
N HIS A 110 7.47 -10.89 1.83
CA HIS A 110 8.94 -11.01 1.85
C HIS A 110 9.42 -12.36 2.43
N THR A 111 8.69 -12.98 3.36
CA THR A 111 8.98 -14.34 3.85
C THR A 111 7.81 -15.28 3.69
N GLY A 112 8.07 -16.56 3.40
CA GLY A 112 7.04 -17.59 3.33
C GLY A 112 6.30 -17.78 4.65
N GLU A 113 6.98 -17.62 5.79
CA GLU A 113 6.38 -17.73 7.11
C GLU A 113 5.28 -16.69 7.34
N LEU A 114 5.52 -15.44 6.95
CA LEU A 114 4.53 -14.38 7.06
C LEU A 114 3.33 -14.65 6.15
N ALA A 115 3.56 -15.10 4.92
CA ALA A 115 2.49 -15.49 4.01
C ALA A 115 1.63 -16.64 4.57
N VAL A 116 2.24 -17.65 5.17
CA VAL A 116 1.56 -18.78 5.86
C VAL A 116 0.73 -18.27 7.04
N ARG A 117 1.23 -17.30 7.81
CA ARG A 117 0.49 -16.67 8.91
C ARG A 117 -0.80 -16.01 8.41
N PHE A 118 -0.77 -15.26 7.31
CA PHE A 118 -1.97 -14.68 6.72
C PHE A 118 -2.91 -15.74 6.17
N GLY A 119 -2.39 -16.78 5.52
CA GLY A 119 -3.19 -17.92 5.08
C GLY A 119 -3.95 -18.60 6.21
N ARG A 120 -3.30 -18.77 7.37
CA ARG A 120 -3.96 -19.29 8.59
C ARG A 120 -5.06 -18.35 9.08
N LYS A 121 -4.81 -17.04 9.12
CA LYS A 121 -5.83 -16.05 9.53
C LYS A 121 -7.05 -16.09 8.61
N ALA A 122 -6.82 -16.07 7.29
CA ALA A 122 -7.90 -16.14 6.31
C ALA A 122 -8.71 -17.42 6.42
N LYS A 123 -8.03 -18.57 6.57
CA LYS A 123 -8.67 -19.86 6.82
C LYS A 123 -9.54 -19.86 8.08
N THR A 124 -9.01 -19.37 9.20
CA THR A 124 -9.76 -19.29 10.46
C THR A 124 -10.99 -18.38 10.33
N LEU A 125 -10.88 -17.28 9.58
CA LEU A 125 -12.03 -16.42 9.32
C LEU A 125 -13.11 -17.13 8.50
N ILE A 126 -12.73 -17.86 7.45
CA ILE A 126 -13.67 -18.62 6.60
C ILE A 126 -14.43 -19.67 7.42
N ASP A 127 -13.80 -20.26 8.42
CA ASP A 127 -14.43 -21.22 9.32
C ASP A 127 -15.30 -20.60 10.43
N SER A 128 -15.21 -19.28 10.64
CA SER A 128 -15.94 -18.59 11.70
C SER A 128 -17.44 -18.53 11.44
N GLU A 129 -18.24 -18.48 12.51
CA GLU A 129 -19.69 -18.32 12.43
C GLU A 129 -20.10 -17.00 11.76
N ASP A 130 -19.38 -15.91 12.01
CA ASP A 130 -19.71 -14.62 11.42
C ASP A 130 -19.48 -14.59 9.90
N TYR A 131 -18.47 -15.28 9.42
CA TYR A 131 -18.26 -15.47 7.99
C TYR A 131 -19.35 -16.35 7.36
N LYS A 132 -19.72 -17.46 8.01
CA LYS A 132 -20.77 -18.38 7.55
C LYS A 132 -22.15 -17.74 7.51
N LYS A 133 -22.41 -16.72 8.33
CA LYS A 133 -23.63 -15.91 8.22
C LYS A 133 -23.68 -15.11 6.91
N ILE A 134 -22.52 -14.78 6.32
CA ILE A 134 -22.42 -13.96 5.11
C ILE A 134 -22.30 -14.84 3.86
N PHE A 135 -21.38 -15.79 3.87
CA PHE A 135 -21.05 -16.65 2.73
C PHE A 135 -21.34 -18.12 3.01
N ASP A 136 -21.67 -18.83 1.94
CA ASP A 136 -21.94 -20.26 1.99
C ASP A 136 -20.69 -21.10 1.58
N THR A 137 -19.52 -20.44 1.44
CA THR A 137 -18.24 -21.06 1.10
C THR A 137 -17.67 -21.81 2.28
N THR A 138 -17.25 -23.05 2.06
CA THR A 138 -16.62 -23.91 3.05
C THR A 138 -15.27 -24.41 2.56
N LEU A 139 -14.40 -24.80 3.48
CA LEU A 139 -13.10 -25.39 3.17
C LEU A 139 -13.23 -26.90 2.96
N ARG A 140 -12.38 -27.46 2.11
CA ARG A 140 -12.23 -28.91 1.98
C ARG A 140 -11.59 -29.48 3.24
N GLU A 141 -12.12 -30.62 3.72
CA GLU A 141 -11.62 -31.23 4.94
C GLU A 141 -10.21 -31.84 4.78
N ASP A 142 -9.85 -32.27 3.57
CA ASP A 142 -8.58 -32.93 3.23
C ASP A 142 -7.49 -31.93 2.74
N SER A 143 -7.77 -30.63 2.67
CA SER A 143 -6.85 -29.61 2.17
C SER A 143 -6.86 -28.36 3.04
N GLN A 144 -6.28 -28.46 4.25
CA GLN A 144 -6.37 -27.41 5.27
C GLN A 144 -5.03 -26.98 5.88
N ALA A 145 -3.92 -27.11 5.16
CA ALA A 145 -2.65 -26.59 5.64
C ALA A 145 -2.68 -25.06 5.75
N ALA A 146 -1.99 -24.49 6.71
CA ALA A 146 -2.03 -23.04 6.99
C ALA A 146 -1.65 -22.16 5.79
N GLY A 147 -0.67 -22.59 5.00
CA GLY A 147 -0.20 -21.87 3.79
C GLY A 147 -0.83 -22.38 2.49
N ARG A 148 -1.66 -23.41 2.57
CA ARG A 148 -2.32 -24.01 1.40
C ARG A 148 -3.62 -24.66 1.80
N TRP A 149 -4.70 -24.14 1.30
CA TRP A 149 -6.03 -24.70 1.52
C TRP A 149 -6.91 -24.52 0.28
N GLU A 150 -7.94 -25.34 0.21
CA GLU A 150 -8.89 -25.35 -0.90
C GLU A 150 -10.32 -25.18 -0.36
N THR A 151 -11.16 -24.56 -1.18
CA THR A 151 -12.60 -24.53 -0.92
C THR A 151 -13.26 -25.83 -1.39
N ALA A 152 -14.39 -26.18 -0.82
CA ALA A 152 -15.20 -27.32 -1.28
C ALA A 152 -15.64 -27.16 -2.75
N GLN A 153 -15.68 -25.94 -3.26
CA GLN A 153 -16.07 -25.59 -4.63
C GLN A 153 -14.89 -25.59 -5.64
N GLY A 154 -13.64 -25.86 -5.17
CA GLY A 154 -12.45 -25.97 -6.02
C GLY A 154 -11.64 -24.67 -6.18
N GLY A 155 -11.83 -23.69 -5.32
CA GLY A 155 -10.90 -22.56 -5.19
C GLY A 155 -9.65 -22.97 -4.42
N GLU A 156 -8.56 -22.23 -4.61
CA GLU A 156 -7.28 -22.54 -4.00
C GLU A 156 -6.63 -21.28 -3.42
N TYR A 157 -6.03 -21.39 -2.24
CA TYR A 157 -5.13 -20.40 -1.67
C TYR A 157 -3.74 -20.99 -1.50
N PHE A 158 -2.74 -20.25 -1.94
CA PHE A 158 -1.34 -20.65 -1.82
C PHE A 158 -0.49 -19.49 -1.33
N ALA A 159 0.25 -19.71 -0.23
CA ALA A 159 1.17 -18.76 0.37
C ALA A 159 2.60 -19.00 -0.12
N ALA A 160 3.32 -17.93 -0.49
CA ALA A 160 4.71 -17.95 -0.93
C ALA A 160 5.52 -16.83 -0.27
N GLY A 161 6.83 -17.01 -0.17
CA GLY A 161 7.77 -15.91 0.07
C GLY A 161 8.32 -15.37 -1.24
N VAL A 162 8.78 -14.12 -1.25
CA VAL A 162 9.57 -13.57 -2.37
C VAL A 162 10.81 -14.45 -2.57
N GLY A 163 11.13 -14.79 -3.83
CA GLY A 163 12.16 -15.78 -4.16
C GLY A 163 11.71 -17.24 -4.04
N GLY A 164 10.54 -17.52 -3.45
CA GLY A 164 10.00 -18.87 -3.34
C GLY A 164 9.44 -19.40 -4.66
N ALA A 165 9.51 -20.73 -4.83
CA ALA A 165 8.99 -21.39 -6.02
C ALA A 165 7.45 -21.38 -6.08
N ILE A 166 6.89 -20.89 -7.18
CA ILE A 166 5.45 -20.87 -7.47
C ILE A 166 5.16 -21.67 -8.74
N THR A 167 5.73 -22.85 -8.88
CA THR A 167 5.60 -23.66 -10.09
C THR A 167 4.31 -24.49 -10.08
N GLY A 168 3.72 -24.71 -11.27
CA GLY A 168 2.59 -25.61 -11.46
C GLY A 168 1.22 -25.09 -10.97
N ARG A 169 1.08 -23.79 -10.68
CA ARG A 169 -0.16 -23.17 -10.18
C ARG A 169 -0.62 -22.03 -11.05
N GLY A 170 -1.93 -21.96 -11.30
CA GLY A 170 -2.56 -20.78 -11.91
C GLY A 170 -3.19 -19.90 -10.82
N ALA A 171 -3.32 -18.60 -11.08
CA ALA A 171 -3.99 -17.68 -10.16
C ALA A 171 -4.92 -16.73 -10.89
N ASP A 172 -6.07 -16.47 -10.28
CA ASP A 172 -7.03 -15.46 -10.66
C ASP A 172 -6.81 -14.16 -9.89
N LEU A 173 -6.14 -14.25 -8.73
CA LEU A 173 -5.75 -13.13 -7.89
C LEU A 173 -4.35 -13.36 -7.32
N LEU A 174 -3.46 -12.43 -7.59
CA LEU A 174 -2.14 -12.35 -6.97
C LEU A 174 -2.15 -11.20 -5.97
N ILE A 175 -1.80 -11.49 -4.73
CA ILE A 175 -1.61 -10.48 -3.67
C ILE A 175 -0.13 -10.49 -3.28
N ILE A 176 0.51 -9.34 -3.34
CA ILE A 176 1.89 -9.13 -2.89
C ILE A 176 1.85 -8.11 -1.76
N ASP A 177 2.33 -8.49 -0.59
CA ASP A 177 2.29 -7.66 0.61
C ASP A 177 3.69 -7.51 1.21
N ASP A 178 4.16 -6.27 1.28
CA ASP A 178 5.50 -5.91 1.75
C ASP A 178 6.58 -6.86 1.21
N PRO A 179 6.87 -6.83 -0.12
CA PRO A 179 7.82 -7.75 -0.75
C PRO A 179 9.26 -7.52 -0.32
N HIS A 180 9.56 -6.41 0.33
CA HIS A 180 10.89 -6.00 0.78
C HIS A 180 10.97 -5.94 2.30
N SER A 181 12.11 -6.36 2.84
CA SER A 181 12.49 -6.22 4.24
C SER A 181 13.39 -4.98 4.46
N GLU A 182 13.65 -4.66 5.73
CA GLU A 182 14.65 -3.62 6.08
C GLU A 182 16.05 -3.94 5.56
N GLN A 183 16.42 -5.23 5.49
CA GLN A 183 17.70 -5.67 4.97
C GLN A 183 17.79 -5.48 3.46
N ASP A 184 16.69 -5.75 2.74
CA ASP A 184 16.60 -5.53 1.29
C ASP A 184 16.79 -4.06 0.93
N ALA A 185 16.29 -3.15 1.78
CA ALA A 185 16.45 -1.71 1.58
C ALA A 185 17.91 -1.22 1.61
N MET A 186 18.82 -2.04 2.11
CA MET A 186 20.27 -1.75 2.14
C MET A 186 21.00 -2.33 0.91
N SER A 187 20.30 -3.02 0.02
CA SER A 187 20.88 -3.71 -1.12
C SER A 187 20.16 -3.36 -2.42
N ALA A 188 20.85 -2.68 -3.33
CA ALA A 188 20.28 -2.36 -4.65
C ALA A 188 19.87 -3.63 -5.42
N SER A 189 20.65 -4.70 -5.31
CA SER A 189 20.35 -5.97 -5.97
C SER A 189 19.11 -6.70 -5.40
N ALA A 190 18.72 -6.42 -4.16
CA ALA A 190 17.53 -7.04 -3.57
C ALA A 190 16.23 -6.55 -4.23
N PHE A 191 16.17 -5.29 -4.62
CA PHE A 191 15.03 -4.75 -5.38
C PHE A 191 14.92 -5.37 -6.76
N ASP A 192 16.04 -5.51 -7.46
CA ASP A 192 16.11 -6.16 -8.77
C ASP A 192 15.69 -7.64 -8.67
N ASN A 193 16.18 -8.36 -7.64
CA ASN A 193 15.80 -9.75 -7.39
C ASN A 193 14.29 -9.91 -7.12
N ALA A 194 13.67 -8.99 -6.39
CA ALA A 194 12.23 -9.02 -6.16
C ALA A 194 11.43 -8.78 -7.45
N TYR A 195 11.91 -7.90 -8.31
CA TYR A 195 11.29 -7.67 -9.62
C TYR A 195 11.49 -8.87 -10.56
N GLU A 196 12.69 -9.45 -10.61
CA GLU A 196 12.97 -10.67 -11.38
C GLU A 196 12.07 -11.83 -10.92
N TRP A 197 11.96 -12.05 -9.61
CA TRP A 197 11.04 -13.04 -9.06
C TRP A 197 9.59 -12.76 -9.47
N TYR A 198 9.15 -11.49 -9.40
CA TYR A 198 7.80 -11.12 -9.80
C TYR A 198 7.52 -11.47 -11.26
N THR A 199 8.43 -11.13 -12.18
CA THR A 199 8.25 -11.31 -13.61
C THR A 199 8.42 -12.75 -14.06
N SER A 200 9.38 -13.48 -13.51
CA SER A 200 9.68 -14.86 -13.88
C SER A 200 8.76 -15.89 -13.20
N GLY A 201 8.25 -15.57 -12.01
CA GLY A 201 7.41 -16.44 -11.19
C GLY A 201 5.92 -16.09 -11.24
N PRO A 202 5.41 -15.35 -10.25
CA PRO A 202 3.98 -15.17 -10.04
C PRO A 202 3.25 -14.48 -11.20
N ARG A 203 3.88 -13.53 -11.90
CA ARG A 203 3.27 -12.85 -13.05
C ARG A 203 2.94 -13.83 -14.18
N GLN A 204 3.77 -14.86 -14.39
CA GLN A 204 3.58 -15.90 -15.38
C GLN A 204 2.51 -16.93 -15.00
N ARG A 205 1.98 -16.88 -13.79
CA ARG A 205 0.96 -17.80 -13.28
C ARG A 205 -0.46 -17.25 -13.41
N LEU A 206 -0.59 -16.02 -13.85
CA LEU A 206 -1.89 -15.36 -13.93
C LEU A 206 -2.72 -15.88 -15.10
N GLN A 207 -3.97 -16.19 -14.79
CA GLN A 207 -4.98 -16.54 -15.79
C GLN A 207 -5.42 -15.29 -16.57
N PRO A 208 -5.99 -15.41 -17.78
CA PRO A 208 -6.61 -14.31 -18.49
C PRO A 208 -7.64 -13.58 -17.60
N GLY A 209 -7.55 -12.26 -17.50
CA GLY A 209 -8.40 -11.44 -16.63
C GLY A 209 -8.06 -11.47 -15.14
N ALA A 210 -6.98 -12.15 -14.76
CA ALA A 210 -6.52 -12.19 -13.37
C ALA A 210 -6.11 -10.79 -12.85
N LYS A 211 -6.23 -10.64 -11.56
CA LYS A 211 -6.02 -9.39 -10.84
C LYS A 211 -4.72 -9.44 -10.03
N ILE A 212 -4.08 -8.28 -9.88
CA ILE A 212 -2.90 -8.11 -9.02
C ILE A 212 -3.17 -6.99 -8.02
N VAL A 213 -2.87 -7.26 -6.76
CA VAL A 213 -2.84 -6.28 -5.67
C VAL A 213 -1.45 -6.27 -5.07
N LEU A 214 -0.77 -5.15 -5.16
CA LEU A 214 0.48 -4.89 -4.45
C LEU A 214 0.18 -3.90 -3.32
N VAL A 215 0.43 -4.31 -2.10
CA VAL A 215 0.38 -3.40 -0.95
C VAL A 215 1.75 -3.37 -0.28
N MET A 216 2.30 -2.19 -0.06
CA MET A 216 3.60 -2.09 0.58
C MET A 216 3.84 -0.72 1.21
N THR A 217 4.81 -0.69 2.09
CA THR A 217 5.48 0.53 2.51
C THR A 217 6.59 0.84 1.50
N ARG A 218 6.75 2.10 1.10
CA ARG A 218 7.82 2.51 0.19
C ARG A 218 9.18 2.46 0.89
N TRP A 219 10.20 2.07 0.16
CA TRP A 219 11.58 2.01 0.65
C TRP A 219 12.54 2.84 -0.20
N SER A 220 12.39 2.77 -1.51
CA SER A 220 13.26 3.39 -2.50
C SER A 220 12.46 3.73 -3.76
N LYS A 221 13.01 4.59 -4.61
CA LYS A 221 12.49 4.77 -5.97
C LYS A 221 12.65 3.51 -6.82
N LYS A 222 13.57 2.61 -6.46
CA LYS A 222 13.85 1.34 -7.11
C LYS A 222 13.13 0.15 -6.45
N ASP A 223 12.28 0.37 -5.46
CA ASP A 223 11.47 -0.71 -4.90
C ASP A 223 10.45 -1.25 -5.93
N LEU A 224 9.79 -2.35 -5.61
CA LEU A 224 8.87 -2.99 -6.58
C LEU A 224 7.81 -2.03 -7.10
N THR A 225 7.23 -1.17 -6.26
CA THR A 225 6.30 -0.11 -6.72
C THR A 225 6.98 0.81 -7.74
N GLY A 226 8.18 1.32 -7.43
CA GLY A 226 8.89 2.23 -8.32
C GLY A 226 9.17 1.63 -9.68
N ILE A 227 9.68 0.40 -9.72
CA ILE A 227 9.97 -0.31 -10.98
C ILE A 227 8.69 -0.55 -11.79
N LEU A 228 7.59 -0.97 -11.14
CA LEU A 228 6.31 -1.20 -11.82
C LEU A 228 5.73 0.08 -12.42
N LEU A 229 5.85 1.20 -11.72
CA LEU A 229 5.39 2.51 -12.20
C LEU A 229 6.28 3.07 -13.31
N ASP A 230 7.57 2.81 -13.29
CA ASP A 230 8.45 3.15 -14.39
C ASP A 230 8.10 2.35 -15.66
N ASN A 231 7.81 1.06 -15.52
CA ASN A 231 7.40 0.22 -16.64
C ASN A 231 5.99 0.56 -17.19
N GLN A 232 5.12 1.15 -16.38
CA GLN A 232 3.81 1.64 -16.81
C GLN A 232 3.90 2.76 -17.86
N LYS A 233 5.04 3.45 -17.95
CA LYS A 233 5.28 4.46 -19.01
C LYS A 233 5.18 3.86 -20.41
N ASP A 234 5.45 2.56 -20.56
CA ASP A 234 5.08 1.82 -21.76
C ASP A 234 3.58 1.51 -21.73
N VAL A 235 2.82 2.09 -22.64
CA VAL A 235 1.36 1.93 -22.74
C VAL A 235 0.93 0.46 -22.97
N LYS A 236 1.83 -0.39 -23.45
CA LYS A 236 1.59 -1.84 -23.62
C LYS A 236 1.80 -2.64 -22.32
N GLY A 237 2.45 -2.05 -21.33
CA GLY A 237 2.66 -2.67 -20.02
C GLY A 237 1.39 -2.71 -19.16
N ASP A 238 1.49 -3.39 -18.02
CA ASP A 238 0.41 -3.37 -17.01
C ASP A 238 0.17 -1.92 -16.54
N GLN A 239 -1.09 -1.47 -16.63
CA GLN A 239 -1.50 -0.14 -16.18
C GLN A 239 -2.07 -0.24 -14.76
N TRP A 240 -1.48 0.47 -13.82
CA TRP A 240 -1.77 0.38 -12.40
C TRP A 240 -2.67 1.51 -11.93
N ASP A 241 -3.70 1.17 -11.19
CA ASP A 241 -4.43 2.09 -10.34
C ASP A 241 -3.65 2.23 -9.03
N VAL A 242 -3.21 3.45 -8.71
CA VAL A 242 -2.33 3.71 -7.57
C VAL A 242 -3.06 4.48 -6.50
N VAL A 243 -2.96 4.02 -5.27
CA VAL A 243 -3.44 4.71 -4.08
C VAL A 243 -2.28 4.84 -3.11
N GLU A 244 -1.99 6.06 -2.73
CA GLU A 244 -0.86 6.37 -1.86
C GLU A 244 -1.32 7.24 -0.68
N PHE A 245 -0.92 6.85 0.53
CA PHE A 245 -1.32 7.54 1.75
C PHE A 245 -0.08 7.90 2.58
N PRO A 246 0.26 9.17 2.70
CA PRO A 246 1.23 9.62 3.69
C PRO A 246 0.63 9.50 5.11
N ALA A 247 1.48 9.28 6.11
CA ALA A 247 1.03 9.24 7.51
C ALA A 247 0.44 10.58 7.98
N ILE A 248 1.00 11.68 7.48
CA ILE A 248 0.55 13.05 7.77
C ILE A 248 0.16 13.70 6.45
N MET A 249 -1.07 14.17 6.37
CA MET A 249 -1.60 14.90 5.22
C MET A 249 -1.59 16.40 5.49
N ASP A 250 -1.16 17.17 4.49
CA ASP A 250 -1.22 18.63 4.52
C ASP A 250 -2.59 19.11 4.02
N HIS A 251 -3.29 19.85 4.87
CA HIS A 251 -4.55 20.52 4.54
C HIS A 251 -4.38 22.03 4.70
N GLY A 252 -3.61 22.65 3.80
CA GLY A 252 -3.20 24.04 3.92
C GLY A 252 -2.30 24.25 5.14
N ASP A 253 -2.67 25.18 6.03
CA ASP A 253 -1.88 25.47 7.25
C ASP A 253 -2.00 24.41 8.36
N LYS A 254 -2.75 23.32 8.13
CA LYS A 254 -3.01 22.28 9.15
C LYS A 254 -2.52 20.93 8.69
N LYS A 255 -1.66 20.32 9.50
CA LYS A 255 -1.25 18.92 9.36
C LYS A 255 -2.22 18.02 10.10
N LYS A 256 -2.64 16.92 9.46
CA LYS A 256 -3.52 15.92 10.06
C LYS A 256 -3.02 14.50 9.79
N PRO A 257 -3.08 13.59 10.77
CA PRO A 257 -2.87 12.17 10.50
C PRO A 257 -3.84 11.66 9.44
N VAL A 258 -3.41 10.74 8.59
CA VAL A 258 -4.31 10.05 7.64
C VAL A 258 -5.36 9.21 8.36
N TRP A 259 -5.03 8.78 9.58
CA TRP A 259 -5.93 8.01 10.45
C TRP A 259 -6.09 8.68 11.84
N PRO A 260 -6.80 9.82 11.92
CA PRO A 260 -6.87 10.61 13.15
C PRO A 260 -7.65 9.93 14.29
N GLN A 261 -8.44 8.88 13.99
CA GLN A 261 -9.15 8.09 15.00
C GLN A 261 -8.21 7.15 15.77
N TYR A 262 -7.02 6.88 15.26
CA TYR A 262 -6.06 5.93 15.81
C TYR A 262 -4.72 6.58 16.16
N TRP A 263 -4.18 7.42 15.27
CA TRP A 263 -2.92 8.11 15.44
C TRP A 263 -3.13 9.58 15.83
N LYS A 264 -2.47 10.03 16.89
CA LYS A 264 -2.35 11.46 17.21
C LYS A 264 -1.18 12.06 16.45
N LEU A 265 -1.26 13.36 16.16
CA LEU A 265 -0.20 14.05 15.42
C LEU A 265 1.12 14.04 16.22
N GLU A 266 1.04 14.22 17.54
CA GLU A 266 2.19 14.23 18.45
C GLU A 266 2.93 12.88 18.45
N GLU A 267 2.20 11.77 18.33
CA GLU A 267 2.79 10.42 18.23
C GLU A 267 3.55 10.25 16.93
N LEU A 268 3.00 10.72 15.81
CA LEU A 268 3.66 10.68 14.49
C LEU A 268 4.87 11.61 14.44
N GLU A 269 4.81 12.80 15.04
CA GLU A 269 5.96 13.70 15.16
C GLU A 269 7.07 13.10 16.04
N SER A 270 6.71 12.37 17.08
CA SER A 270 7.67 11.62 17.92
C SER A 270 8.38 10.53 17.09
N VAL A 271 7.64 9.74 16.32
CA VAL A 271 8.24 8.75 15.39
C VAL A 271 9.16 9.43 14.39
N LYS A 272 8.73 10.55 13.81
CA LYS A 272 9.53 11.32 12.86
C LYS A 272 10.86 11.78 13.46
N ALA A 273 10.86 12.24 14.71
CA ALA A 273 12.06 12.70 15.41
C ALA A 273 13.09 11.59 15.64
N THR A 274 12.66 10.31 15.66
CA THR A 274 13.54 9.16 15.90
C THR A 274 14.12 8.56 14.61
N LEU A 275 13.57 8.93 13.44
CA LEU A 275 13.95 8.34 12.16
C LEU A 275 14.84 9.28 11.34
N PRO A 276 15.82 8.74 10.60
CA PRO A 276 16.49 9.49 9.54
C PRO A 276 15.45 10.04 8.55
N VAL A 277 15.71 11.27 8.06
CA VAL A 277 14.76 11.98 7.16
C VAL A 277 14.40 11.14 5.93
N GLY A 278 15.37 10.48 5.30
CA GLY A 278 15.11 9.59 4.15
C GLY A 278 14.18 8.43 4.47
N LYS A 279 14.36 7.77 5.63
CA LYS A 279 13.46 6.70 6.08
C LYS A 279 12.05 7.21 6.40
N TRP A 280 11.95 8.36 7.05
CA TRP A 280 10.66 9.00 7.29
C TRP A 280 9.93 9.30 5.98
N ASN A 281 10.61 9.96 5.04
CA ASN A 281 10.00 10.32 3.76
C ASN A 281 9.57 9.07 2.98
N ALA A 282 10.41 8.05 2.88
CA ALA A 282 10.08 6.83 2.18
C ALA A 282 8.92 6.07 2.85
N GLN A 283 9.08 5.69 4.12
CA GLN A 283 8.20 4.73 4.77
C GLN A 283 6.92 5.35 5.32
N TRP A 284 6.99 6.60 5.81
CA TRP A 284 5.84 7.25 6.45
C TRP A 284 5.14 8.23 5.53
N MET A 285 5.89 8.91 4.66
CA MET A 285 5.29 9.83 3.69
C MET A 285 5.06 9.21 2.30
N GLN A 286 5.55 8.00 2.06
CA GLN A 286 5.54 7.27 0.78
C GLN A 286 6.29 8.00 -0.34
N GLU A 287 7.19 8.91 0.01
CA GLU A 287 8.00 9.72 -0.90
C GLU A 287 9.49 9.32 -0.80
N PRO A 288 9.89 8.17 -1.36
CA PRO A 288 11.29 7.78 -1.33
C PRO A 288 12.14 8.76 -2.12
N THR A 289 13.20 9.27 -1.49
CA THR A 289 14.21 10.07 -2.15
C THR A 289 15.27 9.16 -2.76
N SER A 290 15.92 9.59 -3.84
CA SER A 290 17.06 8.87 -4.39
C SER A 290 18.24 9.02 -3.44
N GLU A 291 18.56 7.97 -2.66
CA GLU A 291 19.75 7.96 -1.80
C GLU A 291 21.06 7.97 -2.62
N GLU A 292 21.03 7.55 -3.86
CA GLU A 292 22.20 7.56 -4.77
C GLU A 292 22.70 8.96 -5.14
N GLY A 293 21.98 10.02 -4.74
CA GLY A 293 22.37 11.42 -5.02
C GLY A 293 22.93 12.21 -3.83
N ALA A 294 22.84 11.69 -2.62
CA ALA A 294 23.29 12.42 -1.44
C ALA A 294 24.75 12.13 -1.05
N LEU A 295 25.66 12.31 -2.00
CA LEU A 295 27.09 12.47 -1.66
C LEU A 295 27.29 13.60 -0.64
N ILE A 296 26.35 14.56 -0.62
CA ILE A 296 26.34 15.68 0.31
C ILE A 296 25.06 15.57 1.16
N LYS A 297 25.20 15.19 2.42
CA LYS A 297 24.07 15.05 3.33
C LYS A 297 23.50 16.42 3.71
N ARG A 298 22.16 16.50 3.85
CA ARG A 298 21.48 17.74 4.22
C ARG A 298 21.97 18.32 5.56
N GLU A 299 22.34 17.47 6.48
CA GLU A 299 22.90 17.84 7.79
C GLU A 299 24.26 18.52 7.71
N TRP A 300 24.96 18.40 6.59
CA TRP A 300 26.25 19.08 6.34
C TRP A 300 26.06 20.51 5.86
N TRP A 301 24.85 20.87 5.41
CA TRP A 301 24.56 22.21 4.98
C TRP A 301 24.38 23.14 6.17
N GLN A 302 25.19 24.18 6.22
CA GLN A 302 25.04 25.27 7.18
C GLN A 302 24.42 26.47 6.47
N LYS A 303 23.58 27.21 7.19
CA LYS A 303 23.04 28.47 6.69
C LYS A 303 24.04 29.55 6.92
N TRP A 304 24.18 30.41 5.91
CA TRP A 304 24.91 31.67 6.05
C TRP A 304 24.02 32.67 6.77
N GLU A 305 24.42 33.11 7.96
CA GLU A 305 23.58 33.95 8.83
C GLU A 305 23.94 35.45 8.75
N LYS A 306 24.94 35.81 7.97
CA LYS A 306 25.36 37.23 7.80
C LYS A 306 24.65 37.82 6.59
N ASP A 307 24.36 39.13 6.66
CA ASP A 307 23.71 39.89 5.57
C ASP A 307 24.62 40.04 4.35
N ASP A 308 25.94 40.15 4.54
CA ASP A 308 26.92 40.23 3.47
C ASP A 308 27.54 38.90 3.14
N LEU A 309 27.73 38.61 1.85
CA LEU A 309 28.46 37.44 1.38
C LEU A 309 29.94 37.52 1.79
N PRO A 310 30.61 36.37 2.03
CA PRO A 310 32.04 36.37 2.31
C PRO A 310 32.83 36.77 1.08
N ASP A 311 33.98 37.44 1.26
CA ASP A 311 34.93 37.71 0.20
C ASP A 311 35.43 36.38 -0.36
N CYS A 312 35.00 36.03 -1.57
CA CYS A 312 35.36 34.80 -2.24
C CYS A 312 36.71 34.95 -2.94
N TYR A 313 37.62 34.01 -2.65
CA TYR A 313 38.91 33.98 -3.30
C TYR A 313 38.80 33.66 -4.80
N TYR A 314 37.86 32.76 -5.15
CA TYR A 314 37.43 32.49 -6.52
C TYR A 314 36.02 31.90 -6.55
N ILE A 315 35.40 31.90 -7.73
CA ILE A 315 34.08 31.36 -7.98
C ILE A 315 34.22 30.18 -8.95
N ILE A 316 33.52 29.08 -8.63
CA ILE A 316 33.45 27.89 -9.46
C ILE A 316 32.02 27.74 -9.95
N GLN A 317 31.82 27.44 -11.23
CA GLN A 317 30.54 26.93 -11.76
C GLN A 317 30.68 25.50 -12.16
N SER A 318 29.71 24.68 -11.72
CA SER A 318 29.59 23.27 -12.10
C SER A 318 28.35 23.12 -12.97
N TYR A 319 28.54 22.43 -14.10
CA TYR A 319 27.49 22.16 -15.09
C TYR A 319 27.26 20.67 -15.19
N ASP A 320 26.02 20.23 -14.95
CA ASP A 320 25.52 18.90 -15.25
C ASP A 320 24.46 19.07 -16.33
N THR A 321 24.80 18.74 -17.58
CA THR A 321 23.98 19.04 -18.76
C THR A 321 23.38 17.79 -19.35
N ALA A 322 22.04 17.81 -19.58
CA ALA A 322 21.34 16.77 -20.31
C ALA A 322 21.53 16.93 -21.84
N PHE A 323 21.79 15.81 -22.53
CA PHE A 323 22.07 15.81 -23.98
C PHE A 323 20.83 15.88 -24.88
N LEU A 324 19.60 15.73 -24.38
CA LEU A 324 18.40 15.64 -25.21
C LEU A 324 17.24 16.45 -24.61
N LYS A 325 16.63 17.27 -25.46
CA LYS A 325 15.40 17.99 -25.19
C LYS A 325 14.18 17.12 -25.52
N LYS A 326 13.75 16.28 -24.58
CA LYS A 326 12.43 15.63 -24.59
C LYS A 326 11.78 15.85 -23.24
N GLU A 327 10.44 15.87 -23.16
CA GLU A 327 9.71 15.95 -21.88
C GLU A 327 10.11 14.86 -20.87
N THR A 328 10.74 13.78 -21.37
CA THR A 328 11.29 12.66 -20.60
C THR A 328 12.79 12.74 -20.34
N ALA A 329 13.49 13.83 -20.76
CA ALA A 329 14.92 14.00 -20.55
C ALA A 329 15.24 14.49 -19.13
N ASP A 330 16.45 14.17 -18.66
CA ASP A 330 16.96 14.68 -17.39
C ASP A 330 17.09 16.21 -17.42
N TYR A 331 17.06 16.82 -16.24
CA TYR A 331 17.29 18.25 -16.07
C TYR A 331 18.77 18.57 -16.25
N SER A 332 19.08 19.73 -16.79
CA SER A 332 20.39 20.34 -16.65
C SER A 332 20.43 21.09 -15.31
N ALA A 333 21.53 20.96 -14.60
CA ALA A 333 21.77 21.66 -13.35
C ALA A 333 23.04 22.50 -13.43
N ILE A 334 22.98 23.75 -12.99
CA ILE A 334 24.12 24.64 -12.89
C ILE A 334 24.18 25.11 -11.44
N THR A 335 25.37 24.97 -10.83
CA THR A 335 25.60 25.49 -9.48
C THR A 335 26.79 26.41 -9.46
N THR A 336 26.65 27.54 -8.78
CA THR A 336 27.70 28.55 -8.61
C THR A 336 28.14 28.56 -7.15
N TRP A 337 29.43 28.38 -6.95
CA TRP A 337 30.05 28.24 -5.63
C TRP A 337 31.11 29.31 -5.42
N GLY A 338 31.11 29.96 -4.27
CA GLY A 338 32.19 30.79 -3.81
C GLY A 338 33.13 30.01 -2.88
N VAL A 339 34.42 30.10 -3.11
CA VAL A 339 35.45 29.55 -2.22
C VAL A 339 35.99 30.67 -1.37
N PHE A 340 35.91 30.57 -0.06
CA PHE A 340 36.35 31.57 0.89
C PHE A 340 37.11 30.97 2.09
N TYR A 341 37.90 31.77 2.74
CA TYR A 341 38.64 31.41 3.94
C TYR A 341 38.07 32.23 5.11
N PRO A 342 37.46 31.60 6.14
CA PRO A 342 36.95 32.33 7.30
C PRO A 342 38.02 33.11 8.06
N ASN A 343 39.27 32.61 8.08
CA ASN A 343 40.46 33.23 8.65
C ASN A 343 41.68 32.81 7.82
N GLU A 344 42.81 33.52 7.89
CA GLU A 344 44.04 33.27 7.12
C GLU A 344 44.62 31.85 7.32
N ASP A 345 44.46 31.26 8.52
CA ASP A 345 44.94 29.91 8.84
C ASP A 345 43.86 28.80 8.69
N SER A 346 42.68 29.13 8.15
CA SER A 346 41.57 28.16 8.04
C SER A 346 41.63 27.37 6.75
N LYS A 347 40.94 26.19 6.74
CA LYS A 347 40.69 25.47 5.50
C LYS A 347 39.66 26.24 4.64
N PRO A 348 39.74 26.13 3.30
CA PRO A 348 38.76 26.74 2.43
C PRO A 348 37.35 26.15 2.70
N ASN A 349 36.38 27.07 2.76
CA ASN A 349 34.96 26.76 2.84
C ASN A 349 34.28 27.05 1.50
N LEU A 350 33.15 26.40 1.26
CA LEU A 350 32.32 26.62 0.09
C LEU A 350 31.00 27.25 0.50
N ILE A 351 30.59 28.29 -0.25
CA ILE A 351 29.25 28.85 -0.15
C ILE A 351 28.54 28.71 -1.49
N LEU A 352 27.30 28.16 -1.47
CA LEU A 352 26.46 28.12 -2.65
C LEU A 352 25.87 29.49 -2.90
N LEU A 353 26.28 30.11 -4.02
CA LEU A 353 25.86 31.45 -4.42
C LEU A 353 24.58 31.42 -5.26
N ASP A 354 24.47 30.40 -6.15
CA ASP A 354 23.32 30.23 -7.03
C ASP A 354 23.14 28.77 -7.44
N SER A 355 21.89 28.36 -7.72
CA SER A 355 21.55 27.01 -8.21
C SER A 355 20.40 27.11 -9.19
N ILE A 356 20.64 26.72 -10.43
CA ILE A 356 19.65 26.66 -11.50
C ILE A 356 19.44 25.18 -11.88
N LYS A 357 18.19 24.76 -11.94
CA LYS A 357 17.79 23.43 -12.42
C LYS A 357 16.65 23.62 -13.41
N ASP A 358 16.96 23.43 -14.70
CA ASP A 358 15.98 23.60 -15.77
C ASP A 358 16.28 22.66 -16.95
N ARG A 359 15.36 22.61 -17.90
CA ARG A 359 15.52 21.94 -19.19
C ARG A 359 15.84 22.99 -20.22
N PHE A 360 17.14 23.22 -20.43
CA PHE A 360 17.60 24.19 -21.42
C PHE A 360 17.48 23.68 -22.86
N GLU A 361 17.31 24.65 -23.79
CA GLU A 361 17.34 24.38 -25.24
C GLU A 361 18.77 24.20 -25.76
#